data_8c523034520715770816bcf19d8781e5
#
_entry.id   8c523034520715770816bcf19d8781e5
#
_cell.length_a   1.000
_cell.length_b   1.000
_cell.length_c   1.000
_cell.angle_alpha   90.00
_cell.angle_beta   90.00
_cell.angle_gamma   90.00
#
_symmetry.space_group_name_H-M   'P 1'
#
loop_
_entity.id
_entity.type
_entity.pdbx_description
1 polymer ?
#
loop_
_entity_poly.entity_id
_entity_poly.type
_entity_poly.pdbx_seq_one_letter_code
_entity_poly.pdbx_strand_id
1 'polypeptide(L)'
;MGLPDTEYPTDKEGWAHCLTIPRVLTIENGKLKQRPFKQLEDLRTNKETALGYANKFKRKLHPYEGKQYEMIIDILENDASEIYFELRSSRSESTLITYNKHENKLTLERTDSGTLPSNVDGTTRSTILDSPLKQLQIFVDTSSIEIFCNDGERVLTSRIFPNEDATGIKASTESGQVYLKFTKYELKG
;
A
#
# COMPACT_ATOMS: atom_id res chain seq x y z
N MET A 1 -8.72 -13.46 -1.07
CA MET A 1 -9.28 -12.24 -1.69
C MET A 1 -9.99 -12.61 -2.97
N GLY A 2 -11.29 -12.55 -2.97
CA GLY A 2 -12.15 -12.83 -4.11
C GLY A 2 -13.60 -12.78 -3.68
N LEU A 3 -14.49 -12.42 -4.59
CA LEU A 3 -15.95 -12.41 -4.39
C LEU A 3 -16.55 -13.42 -5.36
N PRO A 4 -17.61 -14.15 -4.95
CA PRO A 4 -18.37 -14.99 -5.87
C PRO A 4 -18.94 -14.10 -7.00
N ASP A 5 -19.15 -14.69 -8.16
CA ASP A 5 -19.74 -14.02 -9.35
C ASP A 5 -18.93 -12.81 -9.89
N THR A 6 -17.66 -12.69 -9.51
CA THR A 6 -16.73 -11.66 -10.02
C THR A 6 -15.73 -12.31 -10.95
N GLU A 7 -15.61 -11.79 -12.17
CA GLU A 7 -14.57 -12.18 -13.12
C GLU A 7 -13.29 -11.38 -12.83
N TYR A 8 -12.19 -12.09 -12.67
CA TYR A 8 -10.87 -11.49 -12.43
C TYR A 8 -10.01 -11.61 -13.69
N PRO A 9 -9.12 -10.65 -13.94
CA PRO A 9 -8.14 -10.77 -15.05
C PRO A 9 -7.34 -12.06 -15.02
N THR A 10 -7.11 -12.63 -13.82
CA THR A 10 -6.39 -13.89 -13.60
C THR A 10 -7.19 -15.16 -13.91
N ASP A 11 -8.48 -15.05 -14.19
CA ASP A 11 -9.28 -16.22 -14.62
C ASP A 11 -8.74 -16.80 -15.93
N LYS A 12 -8.16 -15.96 -16.79
CA LYS A 12 -7.48 -16.37 -18.03
C LYS A 12 -6.23 -17.21 -17.78
N GLU A 13 -5.65 -17.09 -16.59
CA GLU A 13 -4.48 -17.84 -16.12
C GLU A 13 -4.88 -19.10 -15.34
N GLY A 14 -6.19 -19.38 -15.22
CA GLY A 14 -6.74 -20.52 -14.52
C GLY A 14 -6.87 -20.38 -13.01
N TRP A 15 -6.80 -19.15 -12.48
CA TRP A 15 -7.01 -18.88 -11.04
C TRP A 15 -7.74 -17.55 -10.79
N ALA A 16 -8.63 -17.53 -9.79
CA ALA A 16 -9.46 -16.37 -9.47
C ALA A 16 -9.11 -15.73 -8.11
N HIS A 17 -8.74 -16.54 -7.13
CA HIS A 17 -8.62 -16.12 -5.75
C HIS A 17 -7.20 -16.29 -5.22
N CYS A 18 -6.80 -15.41 -4.29
CA CYS A 18 -5.59 -15.59 -3.51
C CYS A 18 -5.88 -15.38 -2.02
N LEU A 19 -5.05 -15.94 -1.17
CA LEU A 19 -5.08 -15.65 0.26
C LEU A 19 -4.42 -14.27 0.52
N THR A 20 -4.77 -13.66 1.63
CA THR A 20 -3.97 -12.58 2.21
C THR A 20 -2.67 -13.17 2.76
N ILE A 21 -1.66 -12.34 2.97
CA ILE A 21 -0.48 -12.77 3.73
C ILE A 21 -0.91 -13.22 5.14
N PRO A 22 -0.21 -14.20 5.75
CA PRO A 22 -0.51 -14.64 7.10
C PRO A 22 -0.28 -13.52 8.12
N ARG A 23 -1.18 -13.42 9.11
CA ARG A 23 -1.19 -12.37 10.13
C ARG A 23 -1.20 -12.95 11.52
N VAL A 24 -0.49 -12.29 12.43
CA VAL A 24 -0.62 -12.52 13.87
C VAL A 24 -1.67 -11.57 14.41
N LEU A 25 -2.63 -12.10 15.14
CA LEU A 25 -3.69 -11.34 15.80
C LEU A 25 -3.39 -11.25 17.28
N THR A 26 -3.34 -10.03 17.82
CA THR A 26 -3.17 -9.77 19.26
C THR A 26 -4.21 -8.76 19.74
N ILE A 27 -4.53 -8.83 21.02
CA ILE A 27 -5.35 -7.80 21.67
C ILE A 27 -4.43 -7.00 22.59
N GLU A 28 -4.31 -5.71 22.30
CA GLU A 28 -3.49 -4.77 23.04
C GLU A 28 -4.34 -3.57 23.46
N ASN A 29 -4.40 -3.31 24.76
CA ASN A 29 -5.26 -2.26 25.34
C ASN A 29 -6.72 -2.33 24.86
N GLY A 30 -7.28 -3.54 24.78
CA GLY A 30 -8.65 -3.79 24.34
C GLY A 30 -8.90 -3.63 22.83
N LYS A 31 -7.86 -3.45 22.03
CA LYS A 31 -7.94 -3.28 20.57
C LYS A 31 -7.26 -4.43 19.84
N LEU A 32 -7.88 -4.88 18.76
CA LEU A 32 -7.28 -5.88 17.86
C LEU A 32 -6.13 -5.24 17.08
N LYS A 33 -4.97 -5.89 17.11
CA LYS A 33 -3.83 -5.63 16.24
C LYS A 33 -3.65 -6.77 15.25
N GLN A 34 -3.33 -6.45 14.00
CA GLN A 34 -3.09 -7.41 12.95
C GLN A 34 -1.72 -7.13 12.34
N ARG A 35 -0.73 -7.93 12.68
CA ARG A 35 0.64 -7.75 12.16
C ARG A 35 0.96 -8.81 11.13
N PRO A 36 1.78 -8.51 10.11
CA PRO A 36 2.32 -9.55 9.25
C PRO A 36 3.05 -10.62 10.07
N PHE A 37 2.94 -11.87 9.65
CA PHE A 37 3.65 -12.96 10.29
C PHE A 37 5.16 -12.74 10.17
N LYS A 38 5.89 -12.81 11.29
CA LYS A 38 7.30 -12.41 11.36
C LYS A 38 8.19 -13.14 10.35
N GLN A 39 7.91 -14.41 10.08
CA GLN A 39 8.69 -15.22 9.13
C GLN A 39 8.63 -14.71 7.68
N LEU A 40 7.71 -13.79 7.34
CA LEU A 40 7.77 -13.09 6.06
C LEU A 40 9.05 -12.27 5.89
N GLU A 41 9.71 -11.89 6.98
CA GLU A 41 11.00 -11.21 6.95
C GLU A 41 12.11 -12.07 6.33
N ASP A 42 11.99 -13.40 6.38
CA ASP A 42 12.95 -14.34 5.78
C ASP A 42 12.91 -14.30 4.23
N LEU A 43 11.83 -13.74 3.68
CA LEU A 43 11.69 -13.51 2.24
C LEU A 43 12.39 -12.24 1.76
N ARG A 44 12.76 -11.34 2.67
CA ARG A 44 13.37 -10.05 2.33
C ARG A 44 14.75 -10.20 1.71
N THR A 45 14.94 -9.53 0.59
CA THR A 45 16.23 -9.36 -0.09
C THR A 45 16.43 -7.90 -0.48
N ASN A 46 17.63 -7.54 -0.93
CA ASN A 46 17.93 -6.24 -1.56
C ASN A 46 17.33 -5.04 -0.82
N LYS A 47 17.75 -4.87 0.44
CA LYS A 47 17.29 -3.74 1.26
C LYS A 47 17.78 -2.42 0.70
N GLU A 48 16.84 -1.52 0.42
CA GLU A 48 17.10 -0.13 0.05
C GLU A 48 16.48 0.81 1.08
N THR A 49 17.19 1.86 1.46
CA THR A 49 16.68 2.87 2.42
C THR A 49 16.98 4.27 1.93
N ALA A 50 16.01 5.16 1.99
CA ALA A 50 16.19 6.59 1.75
C ALA A 50 15.37 7.43 2.72
N LEU A 51 15.85 8.66 2.92
CA LEU A 51 15.18 9.72 3.66
C LEU A 51 14.93 10.90 2.71
N GLY A 52 13.82 11.58 2.87
CA GLY A 52 13.54 12.76 2.07
C GLY A 52 12.21 13.41 2.37
N TYR A 53 12.09 14.65 1.90
CA TYR A 53 10.83 15.39 1.95
C TYR A 53 10.00 15.11 0.72
N ALA A 54 8.71 14.83 0.93
CA ALA A 54 7.67 14.95 -0.09
C ALA A 54 6.89 16.25 0.13
N ASN A 55 6.51 16.89 -0.98
CA ASN A 55 5.72 18.12 -1.01
C ASN A 55 4.72 18.05 -2.18
N LYS A 56 4.01 19.14 -2.49
CA LYS A 56 3.02 19.18 -3.56
C LYS A 56 3.55 18.81 -4.97
N PHE A 57 4.85 18.81 -5.16
CA PHE A 57 5.45 18.33 -6.40
C PHE A 57 5.67 16.82 -6.29
N LYS A 58 4.93 16.06 -7.09
CA LYS A 58 5.08 14.60 -7.14
C LYS A 58 6.53 14.24 -7.39
N ARG A 59 7.17 13.60 -6.44
CA ARG A 59 8.51 13.05 -6.59
C ARG A 59 8.42 11.55 -6.85
N LYS A 60 8.97 11.12 -7.99
CA LYS A 60 9.37 9.72 -8.11
C LYS A 60 10.41 9.47 -7.04
N LEU A 61 10.14 8.49 -6.18
CA LEU A 61 11.11 8.07 -5.18
C LEU A 61 12.16 7.21 -5.90
N HIS A 62 13.21 7.86 -6.37
CA HIS A 62 14.30 7.16 -7.02
C HIS A 62 15.28 6.65 -5.95
N PRO A 63 15.70 5.36 -5.96
CA PRO A 63 15.60 4.41 -7.07
C PRO A 63 14.38 3.46 -7.00
N TYR A 64 13.38 3.73 -6.20
CA TYR A 64 12.32 2.78 -5.90
C TYR A 64 11.40 2.51 -7.07
N GLU A 65 11.48 1.30 -7.54
CA GLU A 65 10.57 0.68 -8.51
C GLU A 65 10.33 -0.75 -8.09
N GLY A 66 9.25 -1.36 -8.57
CA GLY A 66 9.04 -2.78 -8.34
C GLY A 66 7.61 -3.23 -8.56
N LYS A 67 7.45 -4.53 -8.71
CA LYS A 67 6.16 -5.21 -8.86
C LYS A 67 5.81 -6.02 -7.62
N GLN A 68 6.82 -6.62 -6.99
CA GLN A 68 6.70 -7.48 -5.81
C GLN A 68 7.70 -7.01 -4.77
N TYR A 69 7.22 -6.40 -3.70
CA TYR A 69 8.08 -5.85 -2.66
C TYR A 69 7.34 -5.65 -1.35
N GLU A 70 8.10 -5.55 -0.29
CA GLU A 70 7.67 -4.96 0.96
C GLU A 70 8.25 -3.56 1.10
N MET A 71 7.43 -2.60 1.52
CA MET A 71 7.86 -1.24 1.79
C MET A 71 7.41 -0.79 3.17
N ILE A 72 8.34 -0.28 3.96
CA ILE A 72 8.06 0.38 5.22
C ILE A 72 8.28 1.88 5.03
N ILE A 73 7.26 2.67 5.35
CA ILE A 73 7.28 4.14 5.28
C ILE A 73 7.08 4.67 6.68
N ASP A 74 8.13 5.24 7.26
CA ASP A 74 8.06 5.94 8.54
C ASP A 74 7.80 7.43 8.29
N ILE A 75 6.78 7.99 8.95
CA ILE A 75 6.44 9.41 8.96
C ILE A 75 7.22 10.06 10.11
N LEU A 76 8.29 10.78 9.80
CA LEU A 76 9.16 11.38 10.80
C LEU A 76 8.68 12.76 11.25
N GLU A 77 8.27 13.59 10.28
CA GLU A 77 7.67 14.90 10.51
C GLU A 77 6.54 15.11 9.49
N ASN A 78 5.45 15.74 9.91
CA ASN A 78 4.31 15.99 9.03
C ASN A 78 3.61 17.31 9.33
N ASP A 79 3.74 18.28 8.45
CA ASP A 79 2.95 19.52 8.44
C ASP A 79 1.91 19.56 7.31
N ALA A 80 1.89 18.54 6.45
CA ALA A 80 0.94 18.42 5.35
C ALA A 80 -0.49 18.10 5.85
N SER A 81 -1.49 18.61 5.14
CA SER A 81 -2.90 18.29 5.35
C SER A 81 -3.23 16.89 4.83
N GLU A 82 -2.71 16.56 3.65
CA GLU A 82 -2.85 15.26 3.01
C GLU A 82 -1.52 14.77 2.45
N ILE A 83 -1.30 13.46 2.57
CA ILE A 83 -0.15 12.76 1.99
C ILE A 83 -0.65 11.74 0.99
N TYR A 84 -0.01 11.70 -0.17
CA TYR A 84 -0.31 10.78 -1.26
C TYR A 84 0.88 9.86 -1.53
N PHE A 85 0.61 8.55 -1.63
CA PHE A 85 1.55 7.56 -2.13
C PHE A 85 0.95 6.89 -3.35
N GLU A 86 1.62 7.01 -4.49
CA GLU A 86 1.26 6.30 -5.71
C GLU A 86 2.19 5.09 -5.85
N LEU A 87 1.62 3.90 -5.85
CA LEU A 87 2.33 2.62 -6.00
C LEU A 87 1.89 1.96 -7.30
N ARG A 88 2.73 1.09 -7.84
CA ARG A 88 2.45 0.46 -9.13
C ARG A 88 2.02 1.51 -10.15
N SER A 89 2.80 2.60 -10.24
CA SER A 89 2.46 3.73 -11.10
C SER A 89 3.20 3.68 -12.43
N SER A 90 2.48 3.97 -13.51
CA SER A 90 2.99 4.20 -14.85
C SER A 90 2.58 5.60 -15.34
N ARG A 91 2.46 5.78 -16.65
CA ARG A 91 1.94 7.01 -17.24
C ARG A 91 0.43 7.18 -17.07
N SER A 92 -0.30 6.06 -17.05
CA SER A 92 -1.77 6.01 -17.04
C SER A 92 -2.37 5.25 -15.85
N GLU A 93 -1.55 4.61 -15.06
CA GLU A 93 -2.02 3.76 -13.97
C GLU A 93 -1.37 4.13 -12.65
N SER A 94 -2.10 3.97 -11.56
CA SER A 94 -1.58 4.03 -10.20
C SER A 94 -2.54 3.42 -9.19
N THR A 95 -1.99 2.83 -8.15
CA THR A 95 -2.71 2.51 -6.92
C THR A 95 -2.42 3.62 -5.92
N LEU A 96 -3.43 4.37 -5.53
CA LEU A 96 -3.29 5.56 -4.71
C LEU A 96 -3.62 5.26 -3.25
N ILE A 97 -2.74 5.66 -2.35
CA ILE A 97 -2.97 5.69 -0.90
C ILE A 97 -2.97 7.15 -0.47
N THR A 98 -4.06 7.59 0.17
CA THR A 98 -4.20 8.95 0.69
C THR A 98 -4.35 8.91 2.21
N TYR A 99 -3.56 9.70 2.92
CA TYR A 99 -3.77 9.98 4.34
C TYR A 99 -4.22 11.42 4.55
N ASN A 100 -5.45 11.60 5.04
CA ASN A 100 -5.96 12.89 5.47
C ASN A 100 -5.72 13.06 6.98
N LYS A 101 -4.92 14.06 7.34
CA LYS A 101 -4.50 14.32 8.71
C LYS A 101 -5.66 14.82 9.59
N HIS A 102 -6.57 15.62 9.03
CA HIS A 102 -7.67 16.21 9.80
C HIS A 102 -8.72 15.16 10.19
N GLU A 103 -9.03 14.26 9.26
CA GLU A 103 -9.95 13.16 9.48
C GLU A 103 -9.29 11.95 10.13
N ASN A 104 -7.96 11.95 10.22
CA ASN A 104 -7.14 10.80 10.59
C ASN A 104 -7.50 9.55 9.77
N LYS A 105 -7.75 9.74 8.49
CA LYS A 105 -8.32 8.75 7.58
C LYS A 105 -7.30 8.30 6.55
N LEU A 106 -7.15 7.00 6.42
CA LEU A 106 -6.42 6.38 5.32
C LEU A 106 -7.39 5.84 4.28
N THR A 107 -7.10 6.13 3.02
CA THR A 107 -7.88 5.68 1.87
C THR A 107 -6.97 4.97 0.88
N LEU A 108 -7.40 3.80 0.41
CA LEU A 108 -6.82 3.08 -0.71
C LEU A 108 -7.77 3.20 -1.88
N GLU A 109 -7.29 3.73 -2.99
CA GLU A 109 -8.04 3.85 -4.24
C GLU A 109 -7.32 3.08 -5.35
N ARG A 110 -8.10 2.28 -6.09
CA ARG A 110 -7.62 1.41 -7.16
C ARG A 110 -8.33 1.63 -8.50
N THR A 111 -9.01 2.77 -8.66
CA THR A 111 -9.75 3.08 -9.90
C THR A 111 -8.83 2.97 -11.12
N ASP A 112 -7.61 3.49 -10.99
CA ASP A 112 -6.60 3.50 -12.04
C ASP A 112 -5.50 2.44 -11.84
N SER A 113 -5.80 1.36 -11.11
CA SER A 113 -4.82 0.28 -10.81
C SER A 113 -4.83 -0.83 -11.86
N GLY A 114 -4.95 -0.45 -13.14
CA GLY A 114 -5.01 -1.38 -14.28
C GLY A 114 -6.42 -1.93 -14.53
N THR A 115 -6.52 -3.18 -14.98
CA THR A 115 -7.80 -3.80 -15.32
C THR A 115 -8.64 -4.04 -14.06
N LEU A 116 -9.85 -3.49 -14.02
CA LEU A 116 -10.78 -3.75 -12.92
C LEU A 116 -11.49 -5.10 -13.11
N PRO A 117 -11.67 -5.88 -12.03
CA PRO A 117 -12.55 -7.04 -12.06
C PRO A 117 -13.99 -6.65 -12.41
N SER A 118 -14.78 -7.56 -12.96
CA SER A 118 -16.21 -7.33 -13.21
C SER A 118 -17.00 -7.19 -11.90
N ASN A 119 -18.14 -6.52 -11.93
CA ASN A 119 -19.09 -6.41 -10.82
C ASN A 119 -18.47 -5.96 -9.49
N VAL A 120 -17.54 -4.99 -9.56
CA VAL A 120 -16.83 -4.49 -8.37
C VAL A 120 -17.69 -3.47 -7.63
N ASP A 121 -18.01 -3.76 -6.37
CA ASP A 121 -18.60 -2.80 -5.43
C ASP A 121 -17.55 -1.77 -5.00
N GLY A 122 -17.35 -0.77 -5.86
CA GLY A 122 -16.45 0.36 -5.63
C GLY A 122 -14.96 0.00 -5.73
N THR A 123 -14.18 1.02 -5.97
CA THR A 123 -12.72 0.95 -6.14
C THR A 123 -11.97 1.52 -4.94
N THR A 124 -12.69 2.07 -3.99
CA THR A 124 -12.12 2.77 -2.83
C THR A 124 -12.42 2.03 -1.54
N ARG A 125 -11.43 1.94 -0.66
CA ARG A 125 -11.56 1.44 0.71
C ARG A 125 -10.91 2.44 1.66
N SER A 126 -11.58 2.75 2.77
CA SER A 126 -11.03 3.69 3.76
C SER A 126 -11.22 3.19 5.18
N THR A 127 -10.38 3.70 6.07
CA THR A 127 -10.44 3.46 7.51
C THR A 127 -10.02 4.70 8.27
N ILE A 128 -10.59 4.91 9.44
CA ILE A 128 -10.15 5.95 10.39
C ILE A 128 -9.15 5.30 11.34
N LEU A 129 -8.00 5.93 11.53
CA LEU A 129 -6.98 5.50 12.46
C LEU A 129 -7.31 5.99 13.88
N ASP A 130 -6.94 5.22 14.89
CA ASP A 130 -7.12 5.61 16.29
C ASP A 130 -6.06 6.63 16.74
N SER A 131 -4.92 6.62 16.06
CA SER A 131 -3.79 7.53 16.31
C SER A 131 -3.27 8.13 15.00
N PRO A 132 -2.59 9.29 15.03
CA PRO A 132 -1.99 9.85 13.83
C PRO A 132 -1.10 8.83 13.11
N LEU A 133 -1.10 8.89 11.79
CA LEU A 133 -0.28 7.97 10.99
C LEU A 133 1.22 8.21 11.27
N LYS A 134 1.90 7.16 11.71
CA LYS A 134 3.33 7.13 11.98
C LYS A 134 4.09 6.20 11.04
N GLN A 135 3.45 5.11 10.65
CA GLN A 135 4.09 4.11 9.79
C GLN A 135 3.07 3.41 8.90
N LEU A 136 3.48 3.13 7.68
CA LEU A 136 2.84 2.16 6.79
C LEU A 136 3.82 1.03 6.53
N GLN A 137 3.37 -0.22 6.69
CA GLN A 137 4.05 -1.41 6.16
C GLN A 137 3.17 -1.96 5.05
N ILE A 138 3.71 -2.01 3.84
CA ILE A 138 2.96 -2.30 2.63
C ILE A 138 3.59 -3.49 1.93
N PHE A 139 2.78 -4.49 1.63
CA PHE A 139 3.15 -5.60 0.77
C PHE A 139 2.46 -5.41 -0.58
N VAL A 140 3.23 -5.40 -1.63
CA VAL A 140 2.76 -5.30 -3.02
C VAL A 140 3.17 -6.56 -3.76
N ASP A 141 2.20 -7.15 -4.41
CA ASP A 141 2.40 -8.29 -5.31
C ASP A 141 1.82 -7.95 -6.69
N THR A 142 1.97 -8.84 -7.66
CA THR A 142 1.51 -8.65 -9.04
C THR A 142 0.03 -8.32 -9.12
N SER A 143 -0.80 -8.88 -8.23
CA SER A 143 -2.24 -8.73 -8.25
C SER A 143 -2.89 -8.37 -6.91
N SER A 144 -2.08 -7.92 -5.92
CA SER A 144 -2.61 -7.55 -4.61
C SER A 144 -1.77 -6.50 -3.91
N ILE A 145 -2.41 -5.78 -2.99
CA ILE A 145 -1.78 -4.86 -2.06
C ILE A 145 -2.37 -5.04 -0.67
N GLU A 146 -1.49 -5.09 0.33
CA GLU A 146 -1.87 -5.13 1.76
C GLU A 146 -1.14 -4.05 2.52
N ILE A 147 -1.88 -3.23 3.26
CA ILE A 147 -1.37 -2.04 3.95
C ILE A 147 -1.66 -2.19 5.43
N PHE A 148 -0.62 -2.23 6.23
CA PHE A 148 -0.67 -2.26 7.69
C PHE A 148 -0.31 -0.88 8.22
N CYS A 149 -1.22 -0.27 8.99
CA CYS A 149 -1.05 1.06 9.56
C CYS A 149 -0.62 0.95 11.02
N ASN A 150 0.35 1.78 11.44
CA ASN A 150 0.72 1.93 12.85
C ASN A 150 0.86 0.61 13.60
N ASP A 151 1.75 -0.26 13.09
CA ASP A 151 1.99 -1.58 13.71
C ASP A 151 0.70 -2.45 13.79
N GLY A 152 -0.07 -2.46 12.70
CA GLY A 152 -1.27 -3.31 12.58
C GLY A 152 -2.52 -2.78 13.28
N GLU A 153 -2.57 -1.48 13.59
CA GLU A 153 -3.77 -0.82 14.14
C GLU A 153 -4.98 -0.95 13.19
N ARG A 154 -4.73 -0.77 11.90
CA ARG A 154 -5.70 -0.97 10.82
C ARG A 154 -5.01 -1.64 9.64
N VAL A 155 -5.78 -2.40 8.89
CA VAL A 155 -5.29 -3.08 7.68
C VAL A 155 -6.26 -2.86 6.55
N LEU A 156 -5.73 -2.47 5.39
CA LEU A 156 -6.46 -2.41 4.12
C LEU A 156 -5.86 -3.42 3.15
N THR A 157 -6.71 -4.12 2.43
CA THR A 157 -6.32 -5.15 1.47
C THR A 157 -7.14 -5.00 0.20
N SER A 158 -6.50 -5.11 -0.96
CA SER A 158 -7.18 -5.06 -2.25
C SER A 158 -6.50 -5.90 -3.32
N ARG A 159 -7.31 -6.34 -4.31
CA ARG A 159 -6.81 -6.84 -5.59
C ARG A 159 -6.55 -5.65 -6.51
N ILE A 160 -5.44 -5.69 -7.21
CA ILE A 160 -5.01 -4.73 -8.23
C ILE A 160 -4.49 -5.51 -9.44
N PHE A 161 -4.60 -4.96 -10.65
CA PHE A 161 -4.15 -5.64 -11.87
C PHE A 161 -3.47 -4.66 -12.82
N PRO A 162 -2.41 -3.97 -12.34
CA PRO A 162 -1.67 -3.01 -13.15
C PRO A 162 -0.87 -3.72 -14.24
N ASN A 163 -0.62 -3.00 -15.32
CA ASN A 163 0.26 -3.48 -16.39
C ASN A 163 1.70 -3.70 -15.91
N GLU A 164 2.46 -4.46 -16.68
CA GLU A 164 3.83 -4.84 -16.36
C GLU A 164 4.80 -3.65 -16.24
N ASP A 165 4.54 -2.54 -16.96
CA ASP A 165 5.33 -1.31 -16.92
C ASP A 165 4.99 -0.38 -15.75
N ALA A 166 3.91 -0.66 -15.04
CA ALA A 166 3.51 0.09 -13.84
C ALA A 166 4.38 -0.31 -12.64
N THR A 167 5.61 0.16 -12.58
CA THR A 167 6.60 -0.17 -11.54
C THR A 167 6.90 0.99 -10.59
N GLY A 168 6.44 2.21 -10.93
CA GLY A 168 6.84 3.43 -10.23
C GLY A 168 6.25 3.56 -8.82
N ILE A 169 7.01 4.23 -7.96
CA ILE A 169 6.64 4.59 -6.59
C ILE A 169 6.84 6.10 -6.43
N LYS A 170 5.81 6.82 -5.98
CA LYS A 170 5.85 8.28 -5.82
C LYS A 170 5.23 8.69 -4.48
N ALA A 171 5.68 9.82 -3.94
CA ALA A 171 5.06 10.48 -2.81
C ALA A 171 4.88 11.98 -3.08
N SER A 172 3.79 12.55 -2.59
CA SER A 172 3.49 13.97 -2.66
C SER A 172 2.54 14.39 -1.55
N THR A 173 2.28 15.69 -1.43
CA THR A 173 1.32 16.24 -0.47
C THR A 173 0.40 17.24 -1.17
N GLU A 174 -0.78 17.48 -0.61
CA GLU A 174 -1.67 18.55 -1.08
C GLU A 174 -1.08 19.93 -0.78
N SER A 175 -0.62 20.11 0.46
CA SER A 175 0.01 21.34 0.95
C SER A 175 1.03 21.00 2.03
N GLY A 176 1.95 21.90 2.31
CA GLY A 176 3.00 21.64 3.29
C GLY A 176 4.00 20.58 2.80
N GLN A 177 4.63 19.92 3.74
CA GLN A 177 5.60 18.87 3.46
C GLN A 177 5.57 17.77 4.52
N VAL A 178 6.09 16.61 4.15
CA VAL A 178 6.28 15.48 5.06
C VAL A 178 7.70 14.96 4.95
N TYR A 179 8.36 14.68 6.06
CA TYR A 179 9.69 14.05 6.09
C TYR A 179 9.51 12.56 6.33
N LEU A 180 10.00 11.78 5.39
CA LEU A 180 9.75 10.34 5.29
C LEU A 180 11.05 9.56 5.28
N LYS A 181 11.02 8.39 5.92
CA LYS A 181 12.00 7.33 5.70
C LYS A 181 11.32 6.18 4.98
N PHE A 182 11.87 5.79 3.86
CA PHE A 182 11.47 4.62 3.09
C PHE A 182 12.47 3.50 3.28
N THR A 183 11.97 2.31 3.54
CA THR A 183 12.76 1.07 3.50
C THR A 183 12.02 0.08 2.62
N LYS A 184 12.63 -0.32 1.52
CA LYS A 184 12.07 -1.29 0.58
C LYS A 184 12.90 -2.57 0.61
N TYR A 185 12.23 -3.68 0.50
CA TYR A 185 12.81 -5.00 0.33
C TYR A 185 12.18 -5.65 -0.90
N GLU A 186 13.00 -6.26 -1.73
CA GLU A 186 12.50 -7.24 -2.69
C GLU A 186 12.15 -8.52 -1.95
N LEU A 187 11.12 -9.22 -2.41
CA LEU A 187 10.70 -10.48 -1.83
C LEU A 187 11.12 -11.62 -2.75
N LYS A 188 11.67 -12.69 -2.15
CA LYS A 188 11.91 -13.95 -2.87
C LYS A 188 10.56 -14.53 -3.27
N GLY A 189 10.39 -14.88 -4.55
CA GLY A 189 9.31 -15.70 -5.08
C GLY A 189 9.57 -17.17 -4.86
#